data_bf94050c1c99c601325226bc77a269e9
#
_entry.id   bf94050c1c99c601325226bc77a269e9
#
_cell.length_a   1.000
_cell.length_b   1.000
_cell.length_c   1.000
_cell.angle_alpha   90.00
_cell.angle_beta   90.00
_cell.angle_gamma   90.00
#
_symmetry.space_group_name_H-M   'P 1'
#
loop_
_entity.id
_entity.type
_entity.pdbx_description
1 polymer ?
#
loop_
_entity_poly.entity_id
_entity_poly.type
_entity_poly.pdbx_seq_one_letter_code
_entity_poly.pdbx_strand_id
1 'polypeptide(L)'
;MSSPVLPSLGSLTLTDLLVTIIGLVILWIVISIPAWLAGKAITGGKSTFGDAMVATLVGPIVYFVILIAVDFFLGTVIGSGAFVIALILAFVAWIWVYKSSFGTSWLGGLGIAILAVIIFAVMSVILGALFGIVVPASFFPHI
;
A
#
# COMPACT_ATOMS: atom_id res chain seq x y z
N MET A 1 -26.63 24.93 -12.86
CA MET A 1 -26.14 23.71 -13.49
C MET A 1 -24.95 23.19 -12.70
N SER A 2 -25.06 21.99 -12.21
CA SER A 2 -23.99 21.41 -11.39
C SER A 2 -22.80 21.04 -12.28
N SER A 3 -21.59 21.16 -11.71
CA SER A 3 -20.37 20.75 -12.40
C SER A 3 -20.38 19.23 -12.62
N PRO A 4 -20.11 18.73 -13.83
CA PRO A 4 -20.02 17.29 -14.08
C PRO A 4 -18.75 16.67 -13.54
N VAL A 5 -17.77 17.49 -13.10
CA VAL A 5 -16.45 17.01 -12.70
C VAL A 5 -16.44 16.54 -11.24
N LEU A 6 -17.13 17.24 -10.36
CA LEU A 6 -17.14 16.95 -8.93
C LEU A 6 -18.58 16.78 -8.45
N PRO A 7 -19.05 15.53 -8.24
CA PRO A 7 -20.35 15.33 -7.64
C PRO A 7 -20.33 15.82 -6.18
N SER A 8 -21.42 16.44 -5.76
CA SER A 8 -21.58 16.79 -4.36
C SER A 8 -21.77 15.52 -3.52
N LEU A 9 -21.46 15.60 -2.23
CA LEU A 9 -21.68 14.46 -1.33
C LEU A 9 -23.14 14.02 -1.29
N GLY A 10 -24.07 14.96 -1.48
CA GLY A 10 -25.50 14.64 -1.54
C GLY A 10 -25.94 13.89 -2.80
N SER A 11 -25.12 13.87 -3.85
CA SER A 11 -25.42 13.15 -5.09
C SER A 11 -24.90 11.71 -5.09
N LEU A 12 -24.16 11.30 -4.06
CA LEU A 12 -23.65 9.93 -3.94
C LEU A 12 -24.80 8.98 -3.61
N THR A 13 -24.97 7.97 -4.45
CA THR A 13 -26.00 6.96 -4.25
C THR A 13 -25.41 5.76 -3.50
N LEU A 14 -26.31 4.88 -3.01
CA LEU A 14 -25.90 3.62 -2.43
C LEU A 14 -25.10 2.77 -3.43
N THR A 15 -25.48 2.81 -4.71
CA THR A 15 -24.77 2.12 -5.77
C THR A 15 -23.34 2.63 -5.89
N ASP A 16 -23.11 3.94 -5.83
CA ASP A 16 -21.77 4.52 -5.88
C ASP A 16 -20.90 4.06 -4.71
N LEU A 17 -21.48 4.01 -3.52
CA LEU A 17 -20.78 3.53 -2.34
C LEU A 17 -20.42 2.05 -2.47
N LEU A 18 -21.34 1.22 -2.94
CA LEU A 18 -21.11 -0.22 -3.13
C LEU A 18 -20.03 -0.47 -4.18
N VAL A 19 -20.06 0.24 -5.30
CA VAL A 19 -19.05 0.11 -6.35
C VAL A 19 -17.68 0.52 -5.83
N THR A 20 -17.61 1.61 -5.07
CA THR A 20 -16.35 2.08 -4.48
C THR A 20 -15.78 1.07 -3.49
N ILE A 21 -16.61 0.53 -2.60
CA ILE A 21 -16.17 -0.45 -1.60
C ILE A 21 -15.68 -1.73 -2.29
N ILE A 22 -16.41 -2.23 -3.27
CA ILE A 22 -16.04 -3.42 -4.03
C ILE A 22 -14.71 -3.19 -4.75
N GLY A 23 -14.55 -2.02 -5.39
CA GLY A 23 -13.31 -1.65 -6.07
C GLY A 23 -12.12 -1.60 -5.12
N LEU A 24 -12.30 -1.04 -3.92
CA LEU A 24 -11.24 -0.99 -2.91
C LEU A 24 -10.86 -2.38 -2.39
N VAL A 25 -11.84 -3.25 -2.19
CA VAL A 25 -11.58 -4.63 -1.76
C VAL A 25 -10.82 -5.39 -2.84
N ILE A 26 -11.20 -5.25 -4.09
CA ILE A 26 -10.50 -5.88 -5.21
C ILE A 26 -9.06 -5.37 -5.30
N LEU A 27 -8.86 -4.06 -5.18
CA LEU A 27 -7.52 -3.46 -5.18
C LEU A 27 -6.68 -4.00 -4.03
N TRP A 28 -7.25 -4.11 -2.84
CA TRP A 28 -6.57 -4.68 -1.68
C TRP A 28 -6.13 -6.13 -1.92
N ILE A 29 -7.02 -6.95 -2.49
CA ILE A 29 -6.69 -8.34 -2.84
C ILE A 29 -5.52 -8.37 -3.84
N VAL A 30 -5.57 -7.53 -4.87
CA VAL A 30 -4.52 -7.46 -5.89
C VAL A 30 -3.17 -7.03 -5.29
N ILE A 31 -3.17 -6.02 -4.43
CA ILE A 31 -1.96 -5.53 -3.75
C ILE A 31 -1.40 -6.59 -2.80
N SER A 32 -2.25 -7.45 -2.24
CA SER A 32 -1.83 -8.51 -1.34
C SER A 32 -1.05 -9.62 -2.06
N ILE A 33 -1.19 -9.77 -3.36
CA ILE A 33 -0.50 -10.83 -4.12
C ILE A 33 1.03 -10.69 -4.05
N PRO A 34 1.63 -9.51 -4.32
CA PRO A 34 3.09 -9.36 -4.19
C PRO A 34 3.59 -9.66 -2.78
N ALA A 35 2.88 -9.21 -1.76
CA ALA A 35 3.25 -9.45 -0.37
C ALA A 35 3.17 -10.94 -0.03
N TRP A 36 2.15 -11.63 -0.51
CA TRP A 36 1.99 -13.07 -0.32
C TRP A 36 3.11 -13.85 -0.98
N LEU A 37 3.45 -13.52 -2.23
CA LEU A 37 4.54 -14.18 -2.95
C LEU A 37 5.89 -13.95 -2.25
N ALA A 38 6.14 -12.72 -1.82
CA ALA A 38 7.33 -12.39 -1.06
C ALA A 38 7.40 -13.15 0.26
N GLY A 39 6.28 -13.22 0.97
CA GLY A 39 6.17 -13.99 2.21
C GLY A 39 6.44 -15.47 2.01
N LYS A 40 5.91 -16.06 0.94
CA LYS A 40 6.19 -17.46 0.60
C LYS A 40 7.66 -17.70 0.33
N ALA A 41 8.31 -16.80 -0.41
CA ALA A 41 9.73 -16.95 -0.73
C ALA A 41 10.60 -16.89 0.52
N ILE A 42 10.31 -15.96 1.44
CA ILE A 42 11.12 -15.75 2.65
C ILE A 42 10.83 -16.80 3.73
N THR A 43 9.57 -17.24 3.87
CA THR A 43 9.16 -18.18 4.91
C THR A 43 9.21 -19.65 4.47
N GLY A 44 9.64 -19.92 3.24
CA GLY A 44 9.69 -21.28 2.73
C GLY A 44 8.32 -21.89 2.48
N GLY A 45 7.35 -21.09 2.07
CA GLY A 45 6.01 -21.53 1.74
C GLY A 45 5.03 -21.56 2.89
N LYS A 46 5.42 -21.08 4.07
CA LYS A 46 4.57 -21.09 5.28
C LYS A 46 3.57 -19.95 5.33
N SER A 47 3.76 -18.88 4.55
CA SER A 47 2.84 -17.74 4.57
C SER A 47 1.54 -18.08 3.87
N THR A 48 0.44 -17.51 4.37
CA THR A 48 -0.88 -17.63 3.77
C THR A 48 -1.26 -16.32 3.08
N PHE A 49 -2.25 -16.39 2.18
CA PHE A 49 -2.79 -15.17 1.56
C PHE A 49 -3.45 -14.26 2.61
N GLY A 50 -4.06 -14.85 3.64
CA GLY A 50 -4.61 -14.08 4.76
C GLY A 50 -3.55 -13.26 5.50
N ASP A 51 -2.35 -13.82 5.69
CA ASP A 51 -1.23 -13.09 6.31
C ASP A 51 -0.86 -11.87 5.47
N ALA A 52 -0.82 -12.02 4.15
CA ALA A 52 -0.53 -10.92 3.24
C ALA A 52 -1.64 -9.86 3.25
N MET A 53 -2.89 -10.26 3.30
CA MET A 53 -4.01 -9.32 3.39
C MET A 53 -3.96 -8.50 4.67
N VAL A 54 -3.65 -9.13 5.81
CA VAL A 54 -3.48 -8.43 7.09
C VAL A 54 -2.31 -7.47 7.01
N ALA A 55 -1.16 -7.90 6.50
CA ALA A 55 0.04 -7.08 6.39
C ALA A 55 -0.19 -5.85 5.50
N THR A 56 -0.85 -6.04 4.37
CA THR A 56 -1.11 -4.94 3.42
C THR A 56 -2.20 -3.98 3.89
N LEU A 57 -3.07 -4.40 4.78
CA LEU A 57 -4.05 -3.51 5.40
C LEU A 57 -3.47 -2.78 6.61
N VAL A 58 -2.87 -3.52 7.53
CA VAL A 58 -2.37 -2.99 8.81
C VAL A 58 -1.09 -2.19 8.61
N GLY A 59 -0.23 -2.62 7.69
CA GLY A 59 1.06 -1.96 7.44
C GLY A 59 0.94 -0.47 7.13
N PRO A 60 0.20 -0.08 6.09
CA PRO A 60 -0.01 1.33 5.77
C PRO A 60 -0.68 2.11 6.89
N ILE A 61 -1.66 1.52 7.58
CA ILE A 61 -2.35 2.17 8.70
C ILE A 61 -1.34 2.49 9.81
N VAL A 62 -0.55 1.51 10.22
CA VAL A 62 0.49 1.71 11.26
C VAL A 62 1.52 2.72 10.77
N TYR A 63 1.96 2.63 9.52
CA TYR A 63 2.92 3.56 8.94
C TYR A 63 2.44 5.01 9.06
N PHE A 64 1.22 5.30 8.61
CA PHE A 64 0.68 6.65 8.65
C PHE A 64 0.39 7.13 10.07
N VAL A 65 -0.09 6.27 10.96
CA VAL A 65 -0.33 6.64 12.36
C VAL A 65 0.98 7.04 13.04
N ILE A 66 2.04 6.23 12.87
CA ILE A 66 3.35 6.53 13.45
C ILE A 66 3.93 7.80 12.83
N LEU A 67 3.84 7.94 11.49
CA LEU A 67 4.36 9.12 10.79
C LEU A 67 3.71 10.41 11.33
N ILE A 68 2.39 10.43 11.41
CA ILE A 68 1.64 11.61 11.86
C ILE A 68 1.92 11.88 13.33
N ALA A 69 1.87 10.87 14.18
CA ALA A 69 2.07 11.02 15.62
C ALA A 69 3.47 11.53 15.94
N VAL A 70 4.50 10.93 15.36
CA VAL A 70 5.89 11.30 15.63
C VAL A 70 6.17 12.69 15.06
N ASP A 71 5.73 12.98 13.84
CA ASP A 71 5.92 14.30 13.24
C ASP A 71 5.24 15.40 14.06
N PHE A 72 4.02 15.15 14.52
CA PHE A 72 3.30 16.10 15.37
C PHE A 72 4.02 16.36 16.71
N PHE A 73 4.40 15.29 17.42
CA PHE A 73 5.02 15.44 18.75
C PHE A 73 6.45 15.96 18.65
N LEU A 74 7.28 15.43 17.76
CA LEU A 74 8.65 15.89 17.62
C LEU A 74 8.76 17.18 16.85
N GLY A 75 7.83 17.47 15.96
CA GLY A 75 7.80 18.71 15.19
C GLY A 75 7.68 19.95 16.08
N THR A 76 7.02 19.84 17.22
CA THR A 76 6.92 20.93 18.19
C THR A 76 8.21 21.17 18.96
N VAL A 77 9.12 20.18 19.00
CA VAL A 77 10.38 20.24 19.75
C VAL A 77 11.57 20.51 18.86
N ILE A 78 11.70 19.78 17.75
CA ILE A 78 12.88 19.83 16.87
C ILE A 78 12.63 20.54 15.53
N GLY A 79 11.38 20.78 15.17
CA GLY A 79 11.04 21.45 13.91
C GLY A 79 11.18 20.50 12.71
N SER A 80 11.79 20.99 11.62
CA SER A 80 11.80 20.27 10.34
C SER A 80 12.54 18.93 10.35
N GLY A 81 13.48 18.73 11.27
CA GLY A 81 14.19 17.45 11.40
C GLY A 81 13.31 16.30 11.89
N ALA A 82 12.16 16.62 12.52
CA ALA A 82 11.25 15.62 13.03
C ALA A 82 10.66 14.74 11.94
N PHE A 83 10.47 15.25 10.73
CA PHE A 83 9.88 14.48 9.63
C PHE A 83 10.78 13.30 9.23
N VAL A 84 12.09 13.49 9.20
CA VAL A 84 13.05 12.43 8.90
C VAL A 84 12.99 11.32 9.94
N ILE A 85 12.95 11.70 11.22
CA ILE A 85 12.83 10.75 12.32
C ILE A 85 11.49 10.00 12.23
N ALA A 86 10.41 10.72 11.92
CA ALA A 86 9.09 10.14 11.75
C ALA A 86 9.06 9.09 10.63
N LEU A 87 9.71 9.37 9.49
CA LEU A 87 9.82 8.42 8.38
C LEU A 87 10.57 7.15 8.80
N ILE A 88 11.68 7.29 9.52
CA ILE A 88 12.48 6.14 9.98
C ILE A 88 11.66 5.28 10.93
N LEU A 89 11.01 5.88 11.91
CA LEU A 89 10.20 5.15 12.89
C LEU A 89 8.98 4.49 12.23
N ALA A 90 8.34 5.18 11.30
CA ALA A 90 7.21 4.63 10.55
C ALA A 90 7.65 3.42 9.71
N PHE A 91 8.81 3.49 9.07
CA PHE A 91 9.37 2.40 8.29
C PHE A 91 9.69 1.18 9.18
N VAL A 92 10.27 1.40 10.34
CA VAL A 92 10.54 0.32 11.31
C VAL A 92 9.25 -0.32 11.78
N ALA A 93 8.22 0.46 12.07
CA ALA A 93 6.91 -0.04 12.47
C ALA A 93 6.26 -0.87 11.34
N TRP A 94 6.40 -0.42 10.08
CA TRP A 94 5.91 -1.15 8.92
C TRP A 94 6.59 -2.52 8.78
N ILE A 95 7.91 -2.57 8.92
CA ILE A 95 8.64 -3.84 8.91
C ILE A 95 8.17 -4.75 10.05
N TRP A 96 7.92 -4.17 11.23
CA TRP A 96 7.38 -4.92 12.37
C TRP A 96 6.02 -5.56 12.04
N VAL A 97 5.16 -4.87 11.31
CA VAL A 97 3.87 -5.42 10.86
C VAL A 97 4.10 -6.63 9.95
N TYR A 98 5.01 -6.52 8.98
CA TYR A 98 5.35 -7.66 8.12
C TYR A 98 5.94 -8.82 8.92
N LYS A 99 6.87 -8.53 9.82
CA LYS A 99 7.45 -9.53 10.71
C LYS A 99 6.38 -10.28 11.49
N SER A 100 5.45 -9.56 12.09
CA SER A 100 4.40 -10.15 12.93
C SER A 100 3.36 -10.89 12.09
N SER A 101 2.95 -10.34 10.96
CA SER A 101 1.93 -10.93 10.09
C SER A 101 2.40 -12.23 9.45
N PHE A 102 3.66 -12.30 9.06
CA PHE A 102 4.23 -13.49 8.43
C PHE A 102 4.94 -14.42 9.41
N GLY A 103 5.00 -14.05 10.69
CA GLY A 103 5.61 -14.90 11.72
C GLY A 103 7.10 -15.14 11.52
N THR A 104 7.83 -14.13 11.08
CA THR A 104 9.27 -14.22 10.78
C THR A 104 10.08 -13.28 11.66
N SER A 105 11.41 -13.28 11.48
CA SER A 105 12.32 -12.38 12.20
C SER A 105 12.28 -10.96 11.60
N TRP A 106 12.97 -10.02 12.27
CA TRP A 106 13.12 -8.66 11.73
C TRP A 106 13.77 -8.65 10.36
N LEU A 107 14.81 -9.46 10.17
CA LEU A 107 15.48 -9.58 8.88
C LEU A 107 14.55 -10.19 7.84
N GLY A 108 13.76 -11.21 8.22
CA GLY A 108 12.76 -11.79 7.36
C GLY A 108 11.66 -10.80 6.97
N GLY A 109 11.18 -9.99 7.94
CA GLY A 109 10.21 -8.93 7.68
C GLY A 109 10.74 -7.89 6.70
N LEU A 110 11.98 -7.46 6.87
CA LEU A 110 12.64 -6.56 5.93
C LEU A 110 12.77 -7.19 4.55
N GLY A 111 13.17 -8.46 4.48
CA GLY A 111 13.28 -9.19 3.22
C GLY A 111 11.95 -9.29 2.49
N ILE A 112 10.86 -9.57 3.21
CA ILE A 112 9.50 -9.62 2.64
C ILE A 112 9.10 -8.26 2.10
N ALA A 113 9.35 -7.19 2.85
CA ALA A 113 9.02 -5.83 2.43
C ALA A 113 9.75 -5.44 1.14
N ILE A 114 11.05 -5.69 1.08
CA ILE A 114 11.88 -5.39 -0.10
C ILE A 114 11.42 -6.23 -1.29
N LEU A 115 11.24 -7.53 -1.10
CA LEU A 115 10.83 -8.42 -2.17
C LEU A 115 9.42 -8.10 -2.67
N ALA A 116 8.51 -7.74 -1.78
CA ALA A 116 7.16 -7.31 -2.16
C ALA A 116 7.20 -6.06 -3.05
N VAL A 117 8.05 -5.09 -2.72
CA VAL A 117 8.22 -3.89 -3.54
C VAL A 117 8.76 -4.25 -4.91
N ILE A 118 9.75 -5.14 -4.99
CA ILE A 118 10.32 -5.59 -6.27
C ILE A 118 9.26 -6.31 -7.10
N ILE A 119 8.51 -7.23 -6.52
CA ILE A 119 7.44 -7.96 -7.21
C ILE A 119 6.36 -6.99 -7.69
N PHE A 120 5.98 -6.04 -6.84
CA PHE A 120 5.00 -5.02 -7.21
C PHE A 120 5.48 -4.15 -8.37
N ALA A 121 6.76 -3.76 -8.37
CA ALA A 121 7.36 -2.98 -9.45
C ALA A 121 7.33 -3.77 -10.77
N VAL A 122 7.71 -5.04 -10.73
CA VAL A 122 7.68 -5.90 -11.91
C VAL A 122 6.26 -6.07 -12.43
N MET A 123 5.31 -6.33 -11.56
CA MET A 123 3.89 -6.44 -11.93
C MET A 123 3.36 -5.13 -12.53
N SER A 124 3.75 -3.99 -11.97
CA SER A 124 3.35 -2.68 -12.48
C SER A 124 3.88 -2.43 -13.88
N VAL A 125 5.12 -2.81 -14.15
CA VAL A 125 5.72 -2.69 -15.50
C VAL A 125 4.98 -3.59 -16.50
N ILE A 126 4.71 -4.83 -16.12
CA ILE A 126 4.00 -5.79 -17.00
C ILE A 126 2.58 -5.27 -17.28
N LEU A 127 1.85 -4.83 -16.26
CA LEU A 127 0.50 -4.29 -16.42
C LEU A 127 0.51 -3.02 -17.27
N GLY A 128 1.48 -2.13 -17.05
CA GLY A 128 1.64 -0.91 -17.83
C GLY A 128 1.88 -1.23 -19.31
N ALA A 129 2.72 -2.21 -19.61
CA ALA A 129 2.97 -2.64 -20.99
C ALA A 129 1.71 -3.22 -21.63
N LEU A 130 0.95 -4.06 -20.88
CA LEU A 130 -0.30 -4.61 -21.38
C LEU A 130 -1.35 -3.53 -21.63
N PHE A 131 -1.50 -2.58 -20.72
CA PHE A 131 -2.40 -1.44 -20.90
C PHE A 131 -1.94 -0.55 -22.06
N GLY A 132 -0.63 -0.37 -22.26
CA GLY A 132 -0.10 0.39 -23.38
C GLY A 132 -0.42 -0.24 -24.73
N ILE A 133 -0.57 -1.57 -24.79
CA ILE A 133 -0.98 -2.28 -26.00
C ILE A 133 -2.49 -2.11 -26.25
N VAL A 134 -3.29 -2.17 -25.16
CA VAL A 134 -4.76 -2.14 -25.25
C VAL A 134 -5.29 -0.71 -25.35
N VAL A 135 -4.68 0.23 -24.62
CA VAL A 135 -5.11 1.62 -24.55
C VAL A 135 -4.27 2.45 -25.52
N PRO A 136 -4.91 3.21 -26.47
CA PRO A 136 -4.17 4.06 -27.39
C PRO A 136 -3.32 5.10 -26.65
N ALA A 137 -2.20 5.47 -27.25
CA ALA A 137 -1.28 6.46 -26.68
C ALA A 137 -1.95 7.83 -26.46
N SER A 138 -3.02 8.12 -27.17
CA SER A 138 -3.78 9.37 -27.00
C SER A 138 -4.44 9.52 -25.62
N PHE A 139 -4.59 8.42 -24.87
CA PHE A 139 -5.05 8.47 -23.47
C PHE A 139 -3.97 8.99 -22.52
N PHE A 140 -2.72 9.06 -22.95
CA PHE A 140 -1.60 9.54 -22.15
C PHE A 140 -0.99 10.77 -22.82
N PRO A 141 -1.65 11.93 -22.73
CA PRO A 141 -1.28 13.10 -23.54
C PRO A 141 0.08 13.70 -23.21
N HIS A 142 0.69 13.35 -22.10
CA HIS A 142 1.97 13.90 -21.64
C HIS A 142 3.11 12.89 -21.60
N ILE A 143 2.97 11.81 -22.29
CA ILE A 143 4.01 10.78 -22.34
C ILE A 143 4.88 10.91 -23.59
#